data_94e7c1f93aae8d3cb1ebfc64d383c995
#
_entry.id   94e7c1f93aae8d3cb1ebfc64d383c995
#
_cell.length_a   1.000
_cell.length_b   1.000
_cell.length_c   1.000
_cell.angle_alpha   90.00
_cell.angle_beta   90.00
_cell.angle_gamma   90.00
#
_symmetry.space_group_name_H-M   'P 1'
#
loop_
_entity.id
_entity.type
_entity.pdbx_description
1 polymer ?
#
loop_
_entity_poly.entity_id
_entity_poly.type
_entity_poly.pdbx_seq_one_letter_code
_entity_poly.pdbx_strand_id
1 'polypeptide(L)'
;MTRIEPSSRRAFVTGLTGFTGRYMAQRLEAAGYEVWGTTAPGAPLPDDPALANCTLLPVDLLDADALRAAAADARPDAVVHLAARAHVAQDDPAQTYQVNIVGTRNLLAAAAGIDRRPSAVLLASSANVYGNATPGVLDETVAPAPANDYAVSKLAMEYAAKLWHDRLPIVIARPFNYTGVGQSEAYLLPKLVAHYARNEPRISLGNLGVSRDFSDVRDVTAAYLRLIEAAPAGETFNVCSERAYSLKEVLAMLSRIAGYVIDVTVDPRFVRDNEVKSLSGSRARLRRAVGELPVTPLDETLRWMVDTMRGMQAAHA
;
A
#
# COMPACT_ATOMS: atom_id res chain seq x y z
N MET A 1 -27.05 -12.65 35.30
CA MET A 1 -25.80 -12.87 34.55
C MET A 1 -25.84 -11.98 33.31
N THR A 2 -25.23 -10.81 33.43
CA THR A 2 -25.07 -9.85 32.33
C THR A 2 -24.11 -10.47 31.33
N ARG A 3 -24.56 -10.79 30.11
CA ARG A 3 -23.65 -11.13 28.98
C ARG A 3 -22.76 -9.90 28.77
N ILE A 4 -21.48 -10.03 29.10
CA ILE A 4 -20.47 -9.11 28.65
C ILE A 4 -20.35 -9.42 27.15
N GLU A 5 -20.91 -8.53 26.32
CA GLU A 5 -20.65 -8.54 24.89
C GLU A 5 -19.13 -8.45 24.72
N PRO A 6 -18.49 -9.31 23.92
CA PRO A 6 -17.06 -9.17 23.66
C PRO A 6 -16.84 -7.77 23.08
N SER A 7 -16.02 -6.95 23.75
CA SER A 7 -15.65 -5.63 23.23
C SER A 7 -15.13 -5.81 21.82
N SER A 8 -15.70 -5.09 20.85
CA SER A 8 -15.24 -5.15 19.47
C SER A 8 -13.74 -4.84 19.42
N ARG A 9 -12.99 -5.67 18.65
CA ARG A 9 -11.56 -5.41 18.44
C ARG A 9 -11.41 -4.08 17.71
N ARG A 10 -10.41 -3.28 18.05
CA ARG A 10 -10.15 -1.99 17.43
C ARG A 10 -8.90 -2.00 16.58
N ALA A 11 -8.96 -1.41 15.41
CA ALA A 11 -7.81 -1.19 14.54
C ALA A 11 -7.56 0.31 14.36
N PHE A 12 -6.29 0.73 14.49
CA PHE A 12 -5.87 2.10 14.21
C PHE A 12 -5.02 2.13 12.93
N VAL A 13 -5.54 2.80 11.90
CA VAL A 13 -4.95 2.82 10.56
C VAL A 13 -4.45 4.23 10.24
N THR A 14 -3.16 4.42 10.05
CA THR A 14 -2.67 5.71 9.53
C THR A 14 -2.78 5.74 8.02
N GLY A 15 -3.19 6.89 7.47
CA GLY A 15 -3.44 7.02 6.02
C GLY A 15 -4.73 6.31 5.58
N LEU A 16 -5.74 6.27 6.45
CA LEU A 16 -7.00 5.55 6.20
C LEU A 16 -7.74 6.08 4.97
N THR A 17 -7.70 7.37 4.69
CA THR A 17 -8.35 8.01 3.53
C THR A 17 -7.58 7.82 2.22
N GLY A 18 -6.38 7.24 2.27
CA GLY A 18 -5.57 6.94 1.09
C GLY A 18 -6.10 5.73 0.30
N PHE A 19 -5.52 5.49 -0.89
CA PHE A 19 -5.90 4.39 -1.78
C PHE A 19 -5.97 3.04 -1.04
N THR A 20 -4.89 2.61 -0.42
CA THR A 20 -4.84 1.32 0.30
C THR A 20 -5.68 1.34 1.59
N GLY A 21 -5.74 2.50 2.25
CA GLY A 21 -6.46 2.68 3.51
C GLY A 21 -7.94 2.36 3.39
N ARG A 22 -8.61 2.79 2.32
CA ARG A 22 -10.03 2.51 2.06
C ARG A 22 -10.33 1.01 1.90
N TYR A 23 -9.47 0.29 1.20
CA TYR A 23 -9.60 -1.17 1.09
C TYR A 23 -9.30 -1.88 2.42
N MET A 24 -8.35 -1.33 3.18
CA MET A 24 -8.04 -1.88 4.51
C MET A 24 -9.17 -1.63 5.50
N ALA A 25 -9.84 -0.47 5.45
CA ALA A 25 -11.03 -0.18 6.24
C ALA A 25 -12.11 -1.25 6.03
N GLN A 26 -12.55 -1.46 4.80
CA GLN A 26 -13.54 -2.47 4.45
C GLN A 26 -13.13 -3.88 4.90
N ARG A 27 -11.84 -4.20 4.76
CA ARG A 27 -11.32 -5.51 5.15
C ARG A 27 -11.35 -5.72 6.67
N LEU A 28 -10.98 -4.70 7.44
CA LEU A 28 -11.01 -4.72 8.90
C LEU A 28 -12.44 -4.76 9.45
N GLU A 29 -13.35 -3.94 8.91
CA GLU A 29 -14.77 -3.98 9.28
C GLU A 29 -15.38 -5.35 9.03
N ALA A 30 -15.14 -5.95 7.86
CA ALA A 30 -15.61 -7.30 7.53
C ALA A 30 -15.04 -8.38 8.46
N ALA A 31 -13.87 -8.13 9.07
CA ALA A 31 -13.24 -8.99 10.09
C ALA A 31 -13.70 -8.66 11.52
N GLY A 32 -14.66 -7.74 11.70
CA GLY A 32 -15.24 -7.38 12.99
C GLY A 32 -14.43 -6.39 13.81
N TYR A 33 -13.58 -5.59 13.17
CA TYR A 33 -12.88 -4.48 13.85
C TYR A 33 -13.71 -3.20 13.78
N GLU A 34 -13.73 -2.44 14.89
CA GLU A 34 -14.03 -1.02 14.90
C GLU A 34 -12.82 -0.27 14.35
N VAL A 35 -12.99 0.46 13.25
CA VAL A 35 -11.88 1.08 12.53
C VAL A 35 -11.73 2.55 12.89
N TRP A 36 -10.57 2.88 13.42
CA TRP A 36 -10.10 4.24 13.68
C TRP A 36 -8.95 4.55 12.76
N GLY A 37 -8.82 5.79 12.32
CA GLY A 37 -7.65 6.09 11.50
C GLY A 37 -7.40 7.57 11.28
N THR A 38 -6.18 7.87 10.83
CA THR A 38 -5.77 9.23 10.59
C THR A 38 -6.06 9.68 9.16
N THR A 39 -6.43 10.94 9.03
CA THR A 39 -6.44 11.69 7.78
C THR A 39 -5.51 12.90 7.90
N ALA A 40 -5.04 13.45 6.77
CA ALA A 40 -4.21 14.66 6.79
C ALA A 40 -5.02 15.85 7.32
N PRO A 41 -4.45 16.68 8.22
CA PRO A 41 -5.13 17.87 8.71
C PRO A 41 -5.53 18.81 7.57
N GLY A 42 -6.75 19.33 7.63
CA GLY A 42 -7.29 20.24 6.62
C GLY A 42 -7.67 19.60 5.28
N ALA A 43 -7.41 18.31 5.08
CA ALA A 43 -7.92 17.60 3.92
C ALA A 43 -9.45 17.43 4.02
N PRO A 44 -10.19 17.61 2.91
CA PRO A 44 -11.61 17.31 2.90
C PRO A 44 -11.81 15.81 3.20
N LEU A 45 -12.78 15.51 4.05
CA LEU A 45 -13.16 14.12 4.30
C LEU A 45 -13.79 13.57 3.02
N PRO A 46 -13.32 12.42 2.51
CA PRO A 46 -13.90 11.85 1.32
C PRO A 46 -15.34 11.35 1.63
N ASP A 47 -16.25 11.64 0.73
CA ASP A 47 -17.55 10.98 0.68
C ASP A 47 -17.35 9.58 0.06
N ASP A 48 -16.94 8.64 0.89
CA ASP A 48 -16.59 7.28 0.46
C ASP A 48 -17.30 6.27 1.37
N PRO A 49 -18.21 5.46 0.81
CA PRO A 49 -18.89 4.40 1.55
C PRO A 49 -17.96 3.45 2.31
N ALA A 50 -16.72 3.28 1.83
CA ALA A 50 -15.71 2.46 2.50
C ALA A 50 -15.28 2.99 3.87
N LEU A 51 -15.58 4.25 4.17
CA LEU A 51 -15.18 4.95 5.40
C LEU A 51 -16.38 5.37 6.26
N ALA A 52 -17.60 5.03 5.85
CA ALA A 52 -18.84 5.51 6.49
C ALA A 52 -18.94 5.14 7.99
N ASN A 53 -18.39 3.99 8.37
CA ASN A 53 -18.41 3.51 9.76
C ASN A 53 -17.08 3.73 10.51
N CYS A 54 -16.11 4.39 9.86
CA CYS A 54 -14.79 4.61 10.45
C CYS A 54 -14.75 5.89 11.28
N THR A 55 -14.02 5.89 12.40
CA THR A 55 -13.68 7.10 13.13
C THR A 55 -12.44 7.75 12.51
N LEU A 56 -12.62 8.91 11.86
CA LEU A 56 -11.55 9.66 11.21
C LEU A 56 -11.00 10.76 12.12
N LEU A 57 -9.69 10.76 12.32
CA LEU A 57 -8.98 11.72 13.16
C LEU A 57 -8.01 12.55 12.29
N PRO A 58 -8.17 13.89 12.21
CA PRO A 58 -7.24 14.74 11.48
C PRO A 58 -5.94 14.90 12.26
N VAL A 59 -4.93 14.06 11.97
CA VAL A 59 -3.66 14.02 12.71
C VAL A 59 -2.49 14.01 11.73
N ASP A 60 -1.55 14.94 11.92
CA ASP A 60 -0.25 14.91 11.25
C ASP A 60 0.65 13.89 11.95
N LEU A 61 1.28 13.01 11.18
CA LEU A 61 2.26 12.05 11.71
C LEU A 61 3.48 12.72 12.37
N LEU A 62 3.76 13.96 12.01
CA LEU A 62 4.86 14.74 12.59
C LEU A 62 4.49 15.39 13.91
N ASP A 63 3.20 15.49 14.24
CA ASP A 63 2.72 15.93 15.55
C ASP A 63 2.64 14.72 16.51
N ALA A 64 3.72 14.53 17.27
CA ALA A 64 3.85 13.40 18.20
C ALA A 64 2.81 13.42 19.33
N ASP A 65 2.38 14.61 19.77
CA ASP A 65 1.41 14.74 20.86
C ASP A 65 -0.01 14.45 20.39
N ALA A 66 -0.40 14.99 19.23
CA ALA A 66 -1.68 14.66 18.60
C ALA A 66 -1.79 13.16 18.28
N LEU A 67 -0.70 12.56 17.79
CA LEU A 67 -0.68 11.13 17.46
C LEU A 67 -0.79 10.26 18.72
N ARG A 68 -0.17 10.68 19.84
CA ARG A 68 -0.29 10.00 21.13
C ARG A 68 -1.71 10.09 21.68
N ALA A 69 -2.35 11.24 21.60
CA ALA A 69 -3.75 11.43 22.00
C ALA A 69 -4.69 10.55 21.16
N ALA A 70 -4.53 10.56 19.84
CA ALA A 70 -5.32 9.75 18.93
C ALA A 70 -5.19 8.23 19.19
N ALA A 71 -3.98 7.77 19.47
CA ALA A 71 -3.73 6.37 19.80
C ALA A 71 -4.33 5.98 21.16
N ALA A 72 -4.27 6.89 22.14
CA ALA A 72 -4.87 6.70 23.47
C ALA A 72 -6.40 6.63 23.41
N ASP A 73 -7.04 7.43 22.55
CA ASP A 73 -8.50 7.43 22.35
C ASP A 73 -8.95 6.16 21.62
N ALA A 74 -8.22 5.78 20.56
CA ALA A 74 -8.52 4.59 19.77
C ALA A 74 -8.34 3.29 20.58
N ARG A 75 -7.35 3.22 21.48
CA ARG A 75 -6.98 2.00 22.25
C ARG A 75 -6.96 0.74 21.38
N PRO A 76 -6.17 0.72 20.31
CA PRO A 76 -6.25 -0.32 19.29
C PRO A 76 -5.71 -1.66 19.76
N ASP A 77 -6.34 -2.74 19.32
CA ASP A 77 -5.81 -4.11 19.36
C ASP A 77 -4.80 -4.35 18.23
N ALA A 78 -4.95 -3.65 17.11
CA ALA A 78 -4.04 -3.70 15.97
C ALA A 78 -3.75 -2.31 15.41
N VAL A 79 -2.51 -2.08 14.97
CA VAL A 79 -2.08 -0.85 14.29
C VAL A 79 -1.65 -1.19 12.86
N VAL A 80 -2.12 -0.41 11.87
CA VAL A 80 -1.74 -0.57 10.47
C VAL A 80 -1.19 0.76 9.96
N HIS A 81 0.09 0.80 9.63
CA HIS A 81 0.76 2.00 9.17
C HIS A 81 0.87 2.02 7.64
N LEU A 82 -0.07 2.74 7.00
CA LEU A 82 -0.12 2.91 5.53
C LEU A 82 0.27 4.32 5.09
N ALA A 83 0.22 5.30 6.00
CA ALA A 83 0.58 6.67 5.69
C ALA A 83 2.05 6.77 5.29
N ALA A 84 2.30 7.33 4.11
CA ALA A 84 3.64 7.58 3.60
C ALA A 84 3.59 8.59 2.46
N ARG A 85 4.70 9.28 2.22
CA ARG A 85 4.95 9.95 0.95
C ARG A 85 5.55 8.91 0.00
N ALA A 86 4.78 8.50 -1.00
CA ALA A 86 5.12 7.38 -1.89
C ALA A 86 5.41 7.79 -3.34
N HIS A 87 5.23 9.06 -3.70
CA HIS A 87 5.36 9.53 -5.08
C HIS A 87 6.81 9.93 -5.38
N VAL A 88 7.51 9.11 -6.19
CA VAL A 88 8.95 9.24 -6.48
C VAL A 88 9.28 10.41 -7.41
N ALA A 89 8.32 10.95 -8.16
CA ALA A 89 8.61 11.87 -9.27
C ALA A 89 8.50 13.38 -8.96
N GLN A 90 7.89 13.76 -7.84
CA GLN A 90 7.57 15.16 -7.52
C GLN A 90 7.78 15.54 -6.05
N ASP A 91 8.37 14.67 -5.24
CA ASP A 91 8.46 14.89 -3.81
C ASP A 91 9.74 15.62 -3.40
N ASP A 92 9.59 16.50 -2.43
CA ASP A 92 10.68 17.00 -1.61
C ASP A 92 11.28 15.83 -0.80
N PRO A 93 12.54 15.41 -1.07
CA PRO A 93 13.15 14.31 -0.35
C PRO A 93 13.18 14.54 1.17
N ALA A 94 13.36 15.77 1.63
CA ALA A 94 13.39 16.09 3.07
C ALA A 94 12.05 15.77 3.72
N GLN A 95 10.93 16.15 3.12
CA GLN A 95 9.60 15.79 3.60
C GLN A 95 9.35 14.28 3.54
N THR A 96 9.85 13.59 2.50
CA THR A 96 9.74 12.15 2.39
C THR A 96 10.43 11.45 3.56
N TYR A 97 11.65 11.87 3.91
CA TYR A 97 12.34 11.33 5.08
C TYR A 97 11.64 11.68 6.39
N GLN A 98 11.19 12.91 6.57
CA GLN A 98 10.45 13.31 7.78
C GLN A 98 9.19 12.47 7.98
N VAL A 99 8.32 12.40 6.98
CA VAL A 99 7.04 11.67 7.11
C VAL A 99 7.28 10.17 7.27
N ASN A 100 8.13 9.58 6.42
CA ASN A 100 8.29 8.13 6.39
C ASN A 100 9.13 7.59 7.56
N ILE A 101 10.07 8.38 8.10
CA ILE A 101 10.95 7.94 9.20
C ILE A 101 10.47 8.51 10.53
N VAL A 102 10.40 9.85 10.64
CA VAL A 102 10.03 10.50 11.91
C VAL A 102 8.57 10.25 12.24
N GLY A 103 7.67 10.34 11.24
CA GLY A 103 6.25 10.03 11.41
C GLY A 103 6.02 8.59 11.88
N THR A 104 6.72 7.60 11.29
CA THR A 104 6.66 6.22 11.77
C THR A 104 7.16 6.09 13.21
N ARG A 105 8.25 6.75 13.54
CA ARG A 105 8.83 6.72 14.88
C ARG A 105 7.86 7.31 15.93
N ASN A 106 7.16 8.39 15.58
CA ASN A 106 6.12 8.98 16.42
C ASN A 106 4.95 8.02 16.64
N LEU A 107 4.51 7.33 15.57
CA LEU A 107 3.46 6.30 15.68
C LEU A 107 3.87 5.16 16.60
N LEU A 108 5.10 4.65 16.47
CA LEU A 108 5.60 3.57 17.33
C LEU A 108 5.70 4.02 18.80
N ALA A 109 6.13 5.26 19.03
CA ALA A 109 6.15 5.84 20.38
C ALA A 109 4.74 5.97 20.96
N ALA A 110 3.75 6.43 20.17
CA ALA A 110 2.35 6.50 20.56
C ALA A 110 1.80 5.12 20.89
N ALA A 111 1.99 4.13 19.99
CA ALA A 111 1.50 2.76 20.19
C ALA A 111 2.14 2.07 21.40
N ALA A 112 3.41 2.34 21.70
CA ALA A 112 4.09 1.79 22.88
C ALA A 112 3.72 2.48 24.19
N GLY A 113 3.13 3.67 24.13
CA GLY A 113 2.71 4.47 25.28
C GLY A 113 1.28 4.20 25.75
N ILE A 114 0.50 3.37 25.06
CA ILE A 114 -0.86 3.02 25.45
C ILE A 114 -0.83 1.97 26.57
N ASP A 115 -1.74 2.07 27.56
CA ASP A 115 -1.80 1.14 28.70
C ASP A 115 -1.96 -0.32 28.25
N ARG A 116 -2.84 -0.55 27.27
CA ARG A 116 -3.01 -1.86 26.64
C ARG A 116 -2.31 -1.86 25.28
N ARG A 117 -1.15 -2.51 25.20
CA ARG A 117 -0.37 -2.62 23.96
C ARG A 117 -1.16 -3.34 22.86
N PRO A 118 -1.06 -2.90 21.60
CA PRO A 118 -1.64 -3.63 20.49
C PRO A 118 -1.00 -5.02 20.34
N SER A 119 -1.79 -5.99 19.91
CA SER A 119 -1.33 -7.38 19.66
C SER A 119 -0.58 -7.51 18.34
N ALA A 120 -0.70 -6.53 17.44
CA ALA A 120 0.03 -6.48 16.16
C ALA A 120 0.21 -5.02 15.72
N VAL A 121 1.40 -4.73 15.15
CA VAL A 121 1.72 -3.46 14.49
C VAL A 121 2.28 -3.77 13.11
N LEU A 122 1.47 -3.59 12.07
CA LEU A 122 1.89 -3.78 10.68
C LEU A 122 2.42 -2.47 10.10
N LEU A 123 3.64 -2.50 9.59
CA LEU A 123 4.25 -1.39 8.88
C LEU A 123 4.37 -1.73 7.38
N ALA A 124 3.72 -0.92 6.54
CA ALA A 124 3.87 -1.03 5.10
C ALA A 124 5.19 -0.39 4.64
N SER A 125 6.19 -1.24 4.36
CA SER A 125 7.43 -0.89 3.67
C SER A 125 7.21 -0.91 2.15
N SER A 126 8.20 -1.35 1.38
CA SER A 126 8.11 -1.47 -0.09
C SER A 126 9.16 -2.42 -0.62
N ALA A 127 8.84 -3.17 -1.69
CA ALA A 127 9.82 -3.93 -2.44
C ALA A 127 10.87 -3.04 -3.16
N ASN A 128 10.63 -1.73 -3.26
CA ASN A 128 11.63 -0.80 -3.79
C ASN A 128 12.93 -0.77 -2.95
N VAL A 129 12.90 -1.24 -1.71
CA VAL A 129 14.11 -1.38 -0.88
C VAL A 129 15.15 -2.32 -1.49
N TYR A 130 14.74 -3.26 -2.34
CA TYR A 130 15.65 -4.17 -3.04
C TYR A 130 16.42 -3.50 -4.18
N GLY A 131 15.89 -2.44 -4.77
CA GLY A 131 16.55 -1.70 -5.86
C GLY A 131 16.82 -2.55 -7.10
N ASN A 132 18.01 -2.36 -7.70
CA ASN A 132 18.43 -3.00 -8.95
C ASN A 132 19.61 -3.98 -8.80
N ALA A 133 20.12 -4.17 -7.59
CA ALA A 133 21.40 -4.86 -7.39
C ALA A 133 21.30 -6.38 -7.64
N THR A 134 20.14 -6.99 -7.39
CA THR A 134 19.96 -8.44 -7.53
C THR A 134 18.94 -8.75 -8.61
N PRO A 135 19.32 -9.52 -9.66
CA PRO A 135 18.38 -9.98 -10.68
C PRO A 135 17.57 -11.19 -10.19
N GLY A 136 16.42 -11.43 -10.85
CA GLY A 136 15.60 -12.62 -10.62
C GLY A 136 14.48 -12.40 -9.62
N VAL A 137 14.06 -13.49 -8.96
CA VAL A 137 12.98 -13.49 -7.98
C VAL A 137 13.56 -13.13 -6.61
N LEU A 138 13.03 -12.10 -6.00
CA LEU A 138 13.52 -11.53 -4.75
C LEU A 138 12.74 -12.11 -3.56
N ASP A 139 13.43 -12.73 -2.63
CA ASP A 139 12.90 -13.09 -1.33
C ASP A 139 13.45 -12.17 -0.23
N GLU A 140 13.00 -12.36 1.00
CA GLU A 140 13.36 -11.51 2.13
C GLU A 140 14.79 -11.69 2.64
N THR A 141 15.56 -12.65 2.09
CA THR A 141 17.00 -12.84 2.39
C THR A 141 17.89 -11.97 1.51
N VAL A 142 17.34 -11.43 0.41
CA VAL A 142 18.07 -10.53 -0.48
C VAL A 142 18.39 -9.23 0.24
N ALA A 143 19.67 -8.85 0.22
CA ALA A 143 20.12 -7.62 0.84
C ALA A 143 19.49 -6.39 0.16
N PRO A 144 18.89 -5.45 0.91
CA PRO A 144 18.38 -4.21 0.36
C PRO A 144 19.48 -3.37 -0.31
N ALA A 145 19.15 -2.77 -1.46
CA ALA A 145 20.01 -1.87 -2.22
C ALA A 145 19.17 -0.73 -2.84
N PRO A 146 18.56 0.16 -2.02
CA PRO A 146 17.61 1.16 -2.48
C PRO A 146 18.22 2.10 -3.53
N ALA A 147 17.45 2.42 -4.59
CA ALA A 147 17.90 3.18 -5.74
C ALA A 147 17.30 4.60 -5.82
N ASN A 148 16.48 5.01 -4.84
CA ASN A 148 15.86 6.34 -4.75
C ASN A 148 15.52 6.70 -3.30
N ASP A 149 15.25 8.00 -3.04
CA ASP A 149 14.98 8.53 -1.69
C ASP A 149 13.78 7.85 -1.01
N TYR A 150 12.72 7.55 -1.75
CA TYR A 150 11.59 6.80 -1.21
C TYR A 150 12.01 5.42 -0.68
N ALA A 151 12.77 4.67 -1.47
CA ALA A 151 13.25 3.35 -1.07
C ALA A 151 14.21 3.44 0.13
N VAL A 152 15.10 4.45 0.15
CA VAL A 152 15.97 4.74 1.30
C VAL A 152 15.14 5.06 2.53
N SER A 153 14.10 5.90 2.43
CA SER A 153 13.24 6.25 3.56
C SER A 153 12.50 5.03 4.13
N LYS A 154 12.02 4.13 3.25
CA LYS A 154 11.36 2.89 3.68
C LYS A 154 12.33 1.93 4.35
N LEU A 155 13.54 1.79 3.84
CA LEU A 155 14.56 0.97 4.48
C LEU A 155 14.97 1.55 5.85
N ALA A 156 15.17 2.86 5.93
CA ALA A 156 15.46 3.53 7.19
C ALA A 156 14.32 3.37 8.21
N MET A 157 13.06 3.44 7.77
CA MET A 157 11.88 3.13 8.58
C MET A 157 11.94 1.69 9.13
N GLU A 158 12.31 0.69 8.32
CA GLU A 158 12.45 -0.70 8.78
C GLU A 158 13.51 -0.83 9.89
N TYR A 159 14.66 -0.16 9.72
CA TYR A 159 15.71 -0.13 10.75
C TYR A 159 15.26 0.60 12.01
N ALA A 160 14.57 1.73 11.87
CA ALA A 160 14.00 2.45 13.02
C ALA A 160 12.98 1.59 13.78
N ALA A 161 12.17 0.81 13.07
CA ALA A 161 11.19 -0.10 13.66
C ALA A 161 11.85 -1.21 14.53
N LYS A 162 13.02 -1.72 14.13
CA LYS A 162 13.75 -2.74 14.89
C LYS A 162 14.11 -2.29 16.31
N LEU A 163 14.28 -0.99 16.54
CA LEU A 163 14.54 -0.43 17.87
C LEU A 163 13.34 -0.56 18.84
N TRP A 164 12.18 -0.98 18.33
CA TRP A 164 10.94 -1.12 19.10
C TRP A 164 10.47 -2.57 19.27
N HIS A 165 11.19 -3.55 18.71
CA HIS A 165 10.77 -4.96 18.74
C HIS A 165 10.57 -5.51 20.17
N ASP A 166 11.36 -5.05 21.17
CA ASP A 166 11.18 -5.45 22.57
C ASP A 166 9.92 -4.85 23.21
N ARG A 167 9.32 -3.83 22.56
CA ARG A 167 8.18 -3.08 23.09
C ARG A 167 6.89 -3.33 22.33
N LEU A 168 6.96 -3.65 21.03
CA LEU A 168 5.83 -3.77 20.13
C LEU A 168 5.97 -5.00 19.23
N PRO A 169 4.89 -5.74 18.99
CA PRO A 169 4.85 -6.87 18.05
C PRO A 169 4.78 -6.36 16.60
N ILE A 170 5.91 -5.90 16.06
CA ILE A 170 5.99 -5.28 14.75
C ILE A 170 6.15 -6.34 13.66
N VAL A 171 5.35 -6.22 12.61
CA VAL A 171 5.43 -6.99 11.36
C VAL A 171 5.67 -6.02 10.22
N ILE A 172 6.67 -6.28 9.39
CA ILE A 172 6.99 -5.46 8.22
C ILE A 172 6.47 -6.16 6.97
N ALA A 173 5.66 -5.45 6.17
CA ALA A 173 5.24 -5.91 4.85
C ALA A 173 5.99 -5.13 3.77
N ARG A 174 6.59 -5.82 2.80
CA ARG A 174 7.20 -5.24 1.59
C ARG A 174 6.30 -5.54 0.39
N PRO A 175 5.25 -4.73 0.15
CA PRO A 175 4.44 -4.91 -1.04
C PRO A 175 5.27 -4.62 -2.29
N PHE A 176 5.07 -5.45 -3.32
CA PHE A 176 5.48 -5.17 -4.69
C PHE A 176 4.50 -4.18 -5.31
N ASN A 177 4.56 -3.95 -6.62
CA ASN A 177 3.59 -3.02 -7.19
C ASN A 177 2.18 -3.61 -7.06
N TYR A 178 1.20 -2.77 -6.80
CA TYR A 178 -0.19 -3.16 -6.77
C TYR A 178 -1.09 -2.03 -7.29
N THR A 179 -2.28 -2.40 -7.74
CA THR A 179 -3.23 -1.47 -8.34
C THR A 179 -4.66 -1.85 -8.02
N GLY A 180 -5.60 -0.98 -8.36
CA GLY A 180 -7.03 -1.17 -8.20
C GLY A 180 -7.81 0.11 -8.44
N VAL A 181 -9.13 0.03 -8.34
CA VAL A 181 -10.01 1.18 -8.48
C VAL A 181 -9.71 2.24 -7.43
N GLY A 182 -9.67 3.51 -7.83
CA GLY A 182 -9.41 4.65 -6.95
C GLY A 182 -7.92 4.97 -6.74
N GLN A 183 -6.99 4.24 -7.37
CA GLN A 183 -5.59 4.63 -7.41
C GLN A 183 -5.39 5.82 -8.37
N SER A 184 -4.53 6.76 -7.99
CA SER A 184 -4.24 7.96 -8.77
C SER A 184 -3.65 7.64 -10.16
N GLU A 185 -4.09 8.39 -11.18
CA GLU A 185 -3.55 8.33 -12.56
C GLU A 185 -2.07 8.79 -12.65
N ALA A 186 -1.49 9.29 -11.58
CA ALA A 186 -0.05 9.53 -11.48
C ALA A 186 0.77 8.22 -11.54
N TYR A 187 0.15 7.08 -11.25
CA TYR A 187 0.77 5.75 -11.37
C TYR A 187 0.50 5.13 -12.74
N LEU A 188 1.43 4.25 -13.16
CA LEU A 188 1.44 3.68 -14.52
C LEU A 188 0.13 2.96 -14.88
N LEU A 189 -0.30 1.97 -14.09
CA LEU A 189 -1.48 1.16 -14.45
C LEU A 189 -2.77 1.98 -14.45
N PRO A 190 -3.08 2.81 -13.43
CA PRO A 190 -4.24 3.70 -13.49
C PRO A 190 -4.21 4.67 -14.69
N LYS A 191 -3.03 5.23 -15.02
CA LYS A 191 -2.87 6.08 -16.21
C LYS A 191 -3.25 5.33 -17.49
N LEU A 192 -2.75 4.10 -17.67
CA LEU A 192 -3.09 3.28 -18.82
C LEU A 192 -4.59 2.97 -18.87
N VAL A 193 -5.15 2.50 -17.75
CA VAL A 193 -6.58 2.21 -17.60
C VAL A 193 -7.44 3.42 -18.00
N ALA A 194 -7.09 4.61 -17.51
CA ALA A 194 -7.82 5.84 -17.81
C ALA A 194 -7.83 6.16 -19.31
N HIS A 195 -6.67 6.06 -19.99
CA HIS A 195 -6.59 6.28 -21.43
C HIS A 195 -7.46 5.27 -22.21
N TYR A 196 -7.40 3.99 -21.86
CA TYR A 196 -8.25 2.97 -22.48
C TYR A 196 -9.74 3.15 -22.18
N ALA A 197 -10.10 3.54 -20.97
CA ALA A 197 -11.50 3.79 -20.60
C ALA A 197 -12.09 5.00 -21.33
N ARG A 198 -11.28 6.03 -21.56
CA ARG A 198 -11.67 7.26 -22.32
C ARG A 198 -11.60 7.09 -23.83
N ASN A 199 -11.22 5.92 -24.33
CA ASN A 199 -10.97 5.65 -25.76
C ASN A 199 -9.93 6.61 -26.39
N GLU A 200 -8.93 7.03 -25.63
CA GLU A 200 -7.85 7.89 -26.12
C GLU A 200 -6.94 7.07 -27.05
N PRO A 201 -6.68 7.53 -28.30
CA PRO A 201 -5.95 6.71 -29.27
C PRO A 201 -4.44 6.70 -29.04
N ARG A 202 -3.89 7.60 -28.20
CA ARG A 202 -2.45 7.77 -27.99
C ARG A 202 -2.10 7.96 -26.54
N ILE A 203 -0.91 7.49 -26.14
CA ILE A 203 -0.35 7.73 -24.82
C ILE A 203 1.16 7.95 -24.89
N SER A 204 1.66 8.90 -24.07
CA SER A 204 3.09 9.14 -23.92
C SER A 204 3.58 8.49 -22.62
N LEU A 205 4.59 7.64 -22.73
CA LEU A 205 5.20 6.90 -21.62
C LEU A 205 6.72 7.16 -21.57
N GLY A 206 7.35 6.71 -20.49
CA GLY A 206 8.81 6.73 -20.33
C GLY A 206 9.44 5.41 -20.74
N ASN A 207 10.09 4.74 -19.76
CA ASN A 207 10.80 3.49 -19.97
C ASN A 207 9.85 2.34 -20.32
N LEU A 208 9.96 1.81 -21.56
CA LEU A 208 9.11 0.71 -22.02
C LEU A 208 9.65 -0.68 -21.66
N GLY A 209 10.96 -0.79 -21.42
CA GLY A 209 11.66 -2.04 -21.12
C GLY A 209 11.61 -2.46 -19.64
N VAL A 210 10.49 -2.24 -18.96
CA VAL A 210 10.33 -2.58 -17.54
C VAL A 210 9.35 -3.73 -17.34
N SER A 211 9.64 -4.56 -16.34
CA SER A 211 8.73 -5.61 -15.87
C SER A 211 8.49 -5.47 -14.37
N ARG A 212 7.24 -5.63 -13.94
CA ARG A 212 6.84 -5.49 -12.54
C ARG A 212 5.91 -6.61 -12.14
N ASP A 213 6.09 -7.07 -10.91
CA ASP A 213 5.09 -7.86 -10.22
C ASP A 213 3.97 -6.92 -9.79
N PHE A 214 2.77 -7.15 -10.31
CA PHE A 214 1.57 -6.38 -9.96
C PHE A 214 0.57 -7.25 -9.25
N SER A 215 0.14 -6.81 -8.09
CA SER A 215 -0.94 -7.43 -7.31
C SER A 215 -2.22 -6.60 -7.37
N ASP A 216 -3.34 -7.23 -7.06
CA ASP A 216 -4.59 -6.53 -6.77
C ASP A 216 -4.54 -5.95 -5.34
N VAL A 217 -5.03 -4.73 -5.15
CA VAL A 217 -5.08 -4.09 -3.82
C VAL A 217 -5.91 -4.88 -2.82
N ARG A 218 -6.92 -5.62 -3.30
CA ARG A 218 -7.76 -6.49 -2.46
C ARG A 218 -6.98 -7.67 -1.90
N ASP A 219 -6.05 -8.22 -2.67
CA ASP A 219 -5.15 -9.30 -2.24
C ASP A 219 -4.09 -8.78 -1.27
N VAL A 220 -3.55 -7.58 -1.52
CA VAL A 220 -2.59 -6.92 -0.62
C VAL A 220 -3.21 -6.67 0.75
N THR A 221 -4.43 -6.13 0.80
CA THR A 221 -5.11 -5.87 2.08
C THR A 221 -5.56 -7.16 2.77
N ALA A 222 -5.87 -8.22 2.01
CA ALA A 222 -6.09 -9.56 2.58
C ALA A 222 -4.83 -10.11 3.24
N ALA A 223 -3.66 -9.97 2.59
CA ALA A 223 -2.39 -10.36 3.18
C ALA A 223 -2.09 -9.55 4.47
N TYR A 224 -2.35 -8.25 4.47
CA TYR A 224 -2.17 -7.40 5.66
C TYR A 224 -3.05 -7.85 6.83
N LEU A 225 -4.33 -8.13 6.58
CA LEU A 225 -5.21 -8.65 7.63
C LEU A 225 -4.69 -9.97 8.19
N ARG A 226 -4.27 -10.91 7.35
CA ARG A 226 -3.74 -12.20 7.80
C ARG A 226 -2.44 -12.05 8.60
N LEU A 227 -1.59 -11.09 8.23
CA LEU A 227 -0.39 -10.76 9.00
C LEU A 227 -0.71 -10.15 10.37
N ILE A 228 -1.75 -9.31 10.46
CA ILE A 228 -2.23 -8.75 11.73
C ILE A 228 -2.79 -9.85 12.63
N GLU A 229 -3.57 -10.78 12.07
CA GLU A 229 -4.19 -11.88 12.82
C GLU A 229 -3.17 -12.90 13.30
N ALA A 230 -2.17 -13.23 12.48
CA ALA A 230 -1.10 -14.15 12.83
C ALA A 230 -0.03 -13.52 13.72
N ALA A 231 0.14 -12.20 13.64
CA ALA A 231 1.09 -11.38 14.40
C ALA A 231 2.51 -11.96 14.50
N PRO A 232 3.17 -12.33 13.37
CA PRO A 232 4.54 -12.87 13.38
C PRO A 232 5.55 -11.76 13.68
N ALA A 233 5.66 -11.39 14.95
CA ALA A 233 6.44 -10.25 15.43
C ALA A 233 7.94 -10.41 15.08
N GLY A 234 8.54 -9.28 14.69
CA GLY A 234 9.96 -9.21 14.33
C GLY A 234 10.27 -9.62 12.89
N GLU A 235 9.28 -10.12 12.14
CA GLU A 235 9.48 -10.63 10.79
C GLU A 235 9.11 -9.64 9.68
N THR A 236 9.72 -9.86 8.51
CA THR A 236 9.47 -9.12 7.27
C THR A 236 8.92 -10.07 6.22
N PHE A 237 7.91 -9.61 5.46
CA PHE A 237 7.22 -10.41 4.45
C PHE A 237 7.08 -9.66 3.14
N ASN A 238 7.45 -10.30 2.04
CA ASN A 238 7.08 -9.85 0.71
C ASN A 238 5.58 -10.11 0.47
N VAL A 239 4.91 -9.10 -0.10
CA VAL A 239 3.53 -9.20 -0.54
C VAL A 239 3.52 -8.97 -2.05
N CYS A 240 3.35 -10.04 -2.83
CA CYS A 240 3.50 -10.04 -4.29
C CYS A 240 2.62 -11.11 -4.94
N SER A 241 2.45 -11.02 -6.27
CA SER A 241 1.73 -12.01 -7.06
C SER A 241 2.61 -13.18 -7.50
N GLU A 242 3.93 -13.06 -7.35
CA GLU A 242 4.97 -13.96 -7.87
C GLU A 242 5.05 -13.98 -9.41
N ARG A 243 4.39 -13.03 -10.09
CA ARG A 243 4.41 -12.90 -11.54
C ARG A 243 4.76 -11.48 -11.98
N ALA A 244 5.87 -11.33 -12.68
CA ALA A 244 6.23 -10.08 -13.31
C ALA A 244 5.59 -9.98 -14.71
N TYR A 245 5.04 -8.81 -15.02
CA TYR A 245 4.48 -8.48 -16.31
C TYR A 245 5.30 -7.36 -16.97
N SER A 246 5.66 -7.54 -18.22
CA SER A 246 6.21 -6.47 -19.04
C SER A 246 5.13 -5.44 -19.38
N LEU A 247 5.54 -4.20 -19.65
CA LEU A 247 4.61 -3.18 -20.12
C LEU A 247 3.88 -3.60 -21.40
N LYS A 248 4.57 -4.34 -22.30
CA LYS A 248 3.96 -4.88 -23.53
C LYS A 248 2.81 -5.85 -23.22
N GLU A 249 2.97 -6.75 -22.25
CA GLU A 249 1.89 -7.67 -21.82
C GLU A 249 0.71 -6.91 -21.24
N VAL A 250 0.97 -5.90 -20.40
CA VAL A 250 -0.08 -5.04 -19.83
C VAL A 250 -0.87 -4.32 -20.93
N LEU A 251 -0.19 -3.73 -21.90
CA LEU A 251 -0.83 -3.06 -23.06
C LEU A 251 -1.66 -4.05 -23.88
N ALA A 252 -1.16 -5.27 -24.11
CA ALA A 252 -1.91 -6.30 -24.82
C ALA A 252 -3.17 -6.75 -24.06
N MET A 253 -3.13 -6.85 -22.71
CA MET A 253 -4.29 -7.13 -21.88
C MET A 253 -5.33 -6.01 -22.00
N LEU A 254 -4.92 -4.75 -21.84
CA LEU A 254 -5.82 -3.60 -21.94
C LEU A 254 -6.42 -3.45 -23.34
N SER A 255 -5.64 -3.70 -24.40
CA SER A 255 -6.15 -3.69 -25.78
C SER A 255 -7.25 -4.73 -25.99
N ARG A 256 -7.10 -5.94 -25.43
CA ARG A 256 -8.15 -6.97 -25.47
C ARG A 256 -9.39 -6.59 -24.68
N ILE A 257 -9.21 -5.94 -23.53
CA ILE A 257 -10.32 -5.49 -22.67
C ILE A 257 -11.08 -4.34 -23.35
N ALA A 258 -10.37 -3.37 -23.91
CA ALA A 258 -10.94 -2.17 -24.49
C ALA A 258 -11.44 -2.35 -25.94
N GLY A 259 -10.92 -3.36 -26.66
CA GLY A 259 -11.29 -3.65 -28.04
C GLY A 259 -10.50 -2.86 -29.10
N TYR A 260 -9.44 -2.14 -28.71
CA TYR A 260 -8.58 -1.41 -29.64
C TYR A 260 -7.13 -1.35 -29.15
N VAL A 261 -6.20 -0.99 -30.05
CA VAL A 261 -4.77 -0.82 -29.75
C VAL A 261 -4.47 0.66 -29.62
N ILE A 262 -3.84 1.05 -28.51
CA ILE A 262 -3.38 2.42 -28.29
C ILE A 262 -2.01 2.63 -28.94
N ASP A 263 -1.79 3.80 -29.52
CA ASP A 263 -0.48 4.22 -30.06
C ASP A 263 0.40 4.75 -28.89
N VAL A 264 1.57 4.12 -28.71
CA VAL A 264 2.48 4.44 -27.60
C VAL A 264 3.68 5.21 -28.13
N THR A 265 3.88 6.42 -27.60
CA THR A 265 5.06 7.24 -27.87
C THR A 265 5.97 7.32 -26.65
N VAL A 266 7.28 7.32 -26.84
CA VAL A 266 8.24 7.55 -25.76
C VAL A 266 8.49 9.05 -25.62
N ASP A 267 8.20 9.58 -24.42
CA ASP A 267 8.54 10.96 -24.08
C ASP A 267 9.77 10.97 -23.16
N PRO A 268 10.90 11.59 -23.60
CA PRO A 268 12.12 11.65 -22.80
C PRO A 268 11.95 12.24 -21.41
N ARG A 269 10.94 13.10 -21.20
CA ARG A 269 10.64 13.71 -19.89
C ARG A 269 10.15 12.69 -18.85
N PHE A 270 9.65 11.53 -19.30
CA PHE A 270 9.18 10.43 -18.45
C PHE A 270 10.21 9.32 -18.31
N VAL A 271 11.34 9.40 -19.01
CA VAL A 271 12.44 8.43 -18.89
C VAL A 271 13.18 8.67 -17.58
N ARG A 272 13.41 7.61 -16.81
CA ARG A 272 14.17 7.62 -15.55
C ARG A 272 15.49 6.88 -15.73
N ASP A 273 16.61 7.52 -15.39
CA ASP A 273 17.95 6.94 -15.55
C ASP A 273 18.19 5.73 -14.65
N ASN A 274 17.67 5.78 -13.41
CA ASN A 274 17.82 4.71 -12.41
C ASN A 274 16.56 3.85 -12.27
N GLU A 275 15.82 3.60 -13.36
CA GLU A 275 14.62 2.78 -13.34
C GLU A 275 14.97 1.33 -12.96
N VAL A 276 14.21 0.76 -12.01
CA VAL A 276 14.27 -0.66 -11.70
C VAL A 276 13.77 -1.44 -12.92
N LYS A 277 14.64 -2.23 -13.59
CA LYS A 277 14.29 -2.91 -14.86
C LYS A 277 13.30 -4.05 -14.66
N SER A 278 13.52 -4.86 -13.64
CA SER A 278 12.63 -5.97 -13.30
C SER A 278 12.48 -6.05 -11.78
N LEU A 279 11.24 -6.21 -11.32
CA LEU A 279 10.93 -6.42 -9.93
C LEU A 279 9.93 -7.58 -9.83
N SER A 280 10.38 -8.73 -9.34
CA SER A 280 9.57 -9.92 -9.14
C SER A 280 9.88 -10.50 -7.76
N GLY A 281 8.85 -10.87 -7.01
CA GLY A 281 8.98 -11.32 -5.64
C GLY A 281 8.64 -12.79 -5.43
N SER A 282 9.08 -13.33 -4.28
CA SER A 282 8.60 -14.58 -3.71
C SER A 282 7.78 -14.30 -2.45
N ARG A 283 6.59 -14.87 -2.36
CA ARG A 283 5.74 -14.84 -1.16
C ARG A 283 5.82 -16.13 -0.32
N ALA A 284 6.85 -16.93 -0.55
CA ALA A 284 6.98 -18.22 0.13
C ALA A 284 7.03 -18.11 1.66
N ARG A 285 7.64 -17.03 2.20
CA ARG A 285 7.64 -16.74 3.64
C ARG A 285 6.26 -16.37 4.13
N LEU A 286 5.56 -15.48 3.43
CA LEU A 286 4.18 -15.09 3.75
C LEU A 286 3.27 -16.33 3.80
N ARG A 287 3.33 -17.18 2.76
CA ARG A 287 2.54 -18.40 2.66
C ARG A 287 2.78 -19.38 3.85
N ARG A 288 4.03 -19.51 4.30
CA ARG A 288 4.34 -20.31 5.49
C ARG A 288 3.76 -19.73 6.79
N ALA A 289 3.72 -18.41 6.90
CA ALA A 289 3.25 -17.74 8.11
C ALA A 289 1.72 -17.69 8.23
N VAL A 290 1.01 -17.47 7.12
CA VAL A 290 -0.44 -17.17 7.14
C VAL A 290 -1.28 -18.13 6.29
N GLY A 291 -0.68 -19.13 5.66
CA GLY A 291 -1.34 -20.04 4.72
C GLY A 291 -1.47 -19.47 3.31
N GLU A 292 -2.13 -20.26 2.45
CA GLU A 292 -2.39 -19.80 1.07
C GLU A 292 -3.36 -18.63 1.06
N LEU A 293 -3.04 -17.66 0.20
CA LEU A 293 -3.87 -16.50 -0.09
C LEU A 293 -4.20 -16.50 -1.59
N PRO A 294 -5.42 -16.10 -1.96
CA PRO A 294 -5.76 -15.94 -3.37
C PRO A 294 -4.84 -14.92 -4.05
N VAL A 295 -4.66 -15.10 -5.36
CA VAL A 295 -4.00 -14.13 -6.23
C VAL A 295 -4.94 -13.84 -7.38
N THR A 296 -5.45 -12.64 -7.43
CA THR A 296 -6.30 -12.17 -8.52
C THR A 296 -5.43 -11.97 -9.76
N PRO A 297 -5.74 -12.61 -10.90
CA PRO A 297 -5.03 -12.38 -12.15
C PRO A 297 -5.07 -10.90 -12.56
N LEU A 298 -3.94 -10.38 -13.08
CA LEU A 298 -3.85 -8.96 -13.42
C LEU A 298 -4.89 -8.51 -14.46
N ASP A 299 -5.24 -9.36 -15.41
CA ASP A 299 -6.25 -9.04 -16.42
C ASP A 299 -7.66 -8.89 -15.82
N GLU A 300 -8.00 -9.62 -14.75
CA GLU A 300 -9.24 -9.43 -14.01
C GLU A 300 -9.24 -8.08 -13.26
N THR A 301 -8.13 -7.72 -12.62
CA THR A 301 -7.96 -6.42 -11.96
C THR A 301 -8.08 -5.28 -12.97
N LEU A 302 -7.41 -5.37 -14.11
CA LEU A 302 -7.47 -4.35 -15.17
C LEU A 302 -8.87 -4.22 -15.76
N ARG A 303 -9.58 -5.33 -15.99
CA ARG A 303 -10.97 -5.33 -16.44
C ARG A 303 -11.87 -4.61 -15.46
N TRP A 304 -11.79 -4.99 -14.17
CA TRP A 304 -12.54 -4.33 -13.11
C TRP A 304 -12.29 -2.81 -13.08
N MET A 305 -11.03 -2.37 -13.22
CA MET A 305 -10.69 -0.94 -13.24
C MET A 305 -11.27 -0.22 -14.47
N VAL A 306 -11.16 -0.82 -15.67
CA VAL A 306 -11.72 -0.24 -16.91
C VAL A 306 -13.24 -0.13 -16.84
N ASP A 307 -13.91 -1.22 -16.42
CA ASP A 307 -15.38 -1.27 -16.37
C ASP A 307 -15.94 -0.28 -15.34
N THR A 308 -15.29 -0.17 -14.16
CA THR A 308 -15.66 0.83 -13.14
C THR A 308 -15.51 2.25 -13.66
N MET A 309 -14.39 2.56 -14.33
CA MET A 309 -14.15 3.91 -14.83
C MET A 309 -15.13 4.28 -15.95
N ARG A 310 -15.46 3.34 -16.85
CA ARG A 310 -16.49 3.54 -17.89
C ARG A 310 -17.89 3.76 -17.28
N GLY A 311 -18.23 2.98 -16.24
CA GLY A 311 -19.49 3.14 -15.52
C GLY A 311 -19.63 4.53 -14.86
N MET A 312 -18.55 5.05 -14.26
CA MET A 312 -18.54 6.40 -13.69
C MET A 312 -18.72 7.48 -14.76
N GLN A 313 -18.11 7.33 -15.94
CA GLN A 313 -18.27 8.27 -17.05
C GLN A 313 -19.71 8.29 -17.58
N ALA A 314 -20.32 7.12 -17.72
CA ALA A 314 -21.72 7.01 -18.16
C ALA A 314 -22.72 7.61 -17.16
N ALA A 315 -22.40 7.59 -15.85
CA ALA A 315 -23.25 8.20 -14.82
C ALA A 315 -23.16 9.74 -14.77
N HIS A 316 -22.12 10.34 -15.38
CA HIS A 316 -21.90 11.80 -15.41
C HIS A 316 -22.17 12.43 -16.80
N ALA A 317 -22.51 11.63 -17.82
CA ALA A 317 -22.86 12.06 -19.15
C ALA A 317 -24.39 12.12 -19.34
#